data_96e2fc879774bfbf714de12791698bca
#
_entry.id   96e2fc879774bfbf714de12791698bca
#
_cell.length_a   1.000
_cell.length_b   1.000
_cell.length_c   1.000
_cell.angle_alpha   90.00
_cell.angle_beta   90.00
_cell.angle_gamma   90.00
#
_symmetry.space_group_name_H-M   'P 1'
#
loop_
_entity.id
_entity.type
_entity.pdbx_description
1 polymer ?
#
loop_
_entity_poly.entity_id
_entity_poly.type
_entity_poly.pdbx_seq_one_letter_code
_entity_poly.pdbx_strand_id
1 'polypeptide(L)'
;MSNIKKAFENGKAFIAFVTCGDPDLETTAKVVRAAVENGADLIELGIPFSDPTAEGPVIQGANLRALRGGITTDKIFAFVKELRRDVKVPMVFMTYANVVFSYGAEKFISTCRDIGIDGLILPDLPFEEKEEFLPTCRQYGVHLISLIAPTSENRISMIAREAEGFIYIVSSLGVTGTRSEIRTDLSSIVKVVRENTKVPCAIGFGISTPEQAKKMADISDGAIVGSAIVKLMEKHGTDAPKYVAEYVKSMKDAIRS
;
A
#
# COMPACT_ATOMS: atom_id res chain seq x y z
N MET A 1 4.98 -8.99 16.48
CA MET A 1 5.62 -9.44 15.24
C MET A 1 4.68 -9.10 14.10
N SER A 2 5.21 -8.51 13.02
CA SER A 2 4.44 -8.17 11.82
C SER A 2 3.84 -9.42 11.16
N ASN A 3 2.64 -9.27 10.58
CA ASN A 3 1.92 -10.34 9.90
C ASN A 3 2.02 -10.26 8.36
N ILE A 4 2.84 -9.37 7.80
CA ILE A 4 2.92 -9.14 6.34
C ILE A 4 3.13 -10.44 5.56
N LYS A 5 3.98 -11.35 6.07
CA LYS A 5 4.24 -12.63 5.42
C LYS A 5 2.97 -13.43 5.15
N LYS A 6 1.96 -13.36 6.02
CA LYS A 6 0.68 -14.08 5.87
C LYS A 6 -0.06 -13.71 4.58
N ALA A 7 0.10 -12.47 4.09
CA ALA A 7 -0.53 -12.05 2.84
C ALA A 7 -0.06 -12.85 1.61
N PHE A 8 1.14 -13.45 1.68
CA PHE A 8 1.77 -14.16 0.58
C PHE A 8 1.82 -15.70 0.76
N GLU A 9 1.29 -16.22 1.88
CA GLU A 9 1.36 -17.67 2.19
C GLU A 9 0.35 -18.50 1.38
N ASN A 10 -0.77 -17.91 0.98
CA ASN A 10 -1.86 -18.61 0.29
C ASN A 10 -1.90 -18.33 -1.22
N GLY A 11 -0.75 -18.08 -1.83
CA GLY A 11 -0.62 -17.76 -3.25
C GLY A 11 -0.37 -16.27 -3.51
N LYS A 12 -0.81 -15.79 -4.66
CA LYS A 12 -0.58 -14.39 -5.07
C LYS A 12 -1.40 -13.42 -4.22
N ALA A 13 -0.73 -12.41 -3.64
CA ALA A 13 -1.37 -11.42 -2.80
C ALA A 13 -2.11 -10.36 -3.63
N PHE A 14 -3.34 -10.04 -3.23
CA PHE A 14 -4.03 -8.83 -3.67
C PHE A 14 -3.94 -7.77 -2.56
N ILE A 15 -3.29 -6.66 -2.86
CA ILE A 15 -3.08 -5.55 -1.93
C ILE A 15 -3.99 -4.40 -2.36
N ALA A 16 -4.90 -3.99 -1.47
CA ALA A 16 -5.84 -2.92 -1.73
C ALA A 16 -5.44 -1.65 -0.98
N PHE A 17 -5.25 -0.56 -1.73
CA PHE A 17 -5.02 0.77 -1.16
C PHE A 17 -6.33 1.54 -1.01
N VAL A 18 -6.49 2.22 0.11
CA VAL A 18 -7.57 3.17 0.37
C VAL A 18 -7.05 4.41 1.08
N THR A 19 -7.59 5.59 0.75
CA THR A 19 -7.30 6.84 1.47
C THR A 19 -8.17 6.92 2.72
N CYS A 20 -7.56 7.06 3.90
CA CYS A 20 -8.28 7.18 5.16
C CYS A 20 -9.11 8.47 5.22
N GLY A 21 -10.42 8.34 5.51
CA GLY A 21 -11.31 9.48 5.64
C GLY A 21 -11.91 10.00 4.33
N ASP A 22 -11.75 9.29 3.23
CA ASP A 22 -12.39 9.60 1.95
C ASP A 22 -13.61 8.68 1.71
N PRO A 23 -14.85 9.19 1.65
CA PRO A 23 -15.27 10.54 2.01
C PRO A 23 -15.27 10.76 3.54
N ASP A 24 -15.29 9.70 4.34
CA ASP A 24 -15.27 9.69 5.80
C ASP A 24 -14.70 8.36 6.35
N LEU A 25 -14.42 8.30 7.66
CA LEU A 25 -13.84 7.10 8.29
C LEU A 25 -14.82 5.93 8.39
N GLU A 26 -16.11 6.20 8.51
CA GLU A 26 -17.13 5.13 8.56
C GLU A 26 -17.20 4.40 7.21
N THR A 27 -17.23 5.16 6.13
CA THR A 27 -17.19 4.60 4.76
C THR A 27 -15.87 3.88 4.49
N THR A 28 -14.73 4.46 4.92
CA THR A 28 -13.42 3.81 4.84
C THR A 28 -13.44 2.44 5.54
N ALA A 29 -14.02 2.35 6.75
CA ALA A 29 -14.13 1.08 7.48
C ALA A 29 -14.94 0.03 6.72
N LYS A 30 -16.09 0.43 6.16
CA LYS A 30 -16.96 -0.45 5.36
C LYS A 30 -16.24 -0.94 4.10
N VAL A 31 -15.51 -0.05 3.42
CA VAL A 31 -14.72 -0.39 2.22
C VAL A 31 -13.60 -1.38 2.57
N VAL A 32 -12.86 -1.16 3.64
CA VAL A 32 -11.79 -2.08 4.07
C VAL A 32 -12.35 -3.47 4.39
N ARG A 33 -13.44 -3.56 5.16
CA ARG A 33 -14.09 -4.84 5.45
C ARG A 33 -14.55 -5.54 4.18
N ALA A 34 -15.23 -4.82 3.29
CA ALA A 34 -15.69 -5.34 2.02
C ALA A 34 -14.53 -5.85 1.15
N ALA A 35 -13.41 -5.13 1.10
CA ALA A 35 -12.23 -5.56 0.39
C ALA A 35 -11.64 -6.86 0.97
N VAL A 36 -11.51 -6.95 2.29
CA VAL A 36 -10.98 -8.14 2.99
C VAL A 36 -11.89 -9.36 2.81
N GLU A 37 -13.20 -9.19 2.97
CA GLU A 37 -14.19 -10.26 2.78
C GLU A 37 -14.20 -10.80 1.34
N ASN A 38 -13.77 -9.98 0.36
CA ASN A 38 -13.71 -10.34 -1.05
C ASN A 38 -12.31 -10.65 -1.57
N GLY A 39 -11.34 -10.83 -0.66
CA GLY A 39 -10.06 -11.44 -0.98
C GLY A 39 -8.85 -10.51 -1.00
N ALA A 40 -8.94 -9.30 -0.45
CA ALA A 40 -7.74 -8.53 -0.17
C ALA A 40 -6.92 -9.21 0.93
N ASP A 41 -5.66 -9.49 0.65
CA ASP A 41 -4.74 -10.18 1.56
C ASP A 41 -3.95 -9.21 2.44
N LEU A 42 -3.82 -7.96 2.01
CA LEU A 42 -3.19 -6.86 2.73
C LEU A 42 -3.89 -5.56 2.38
N ILE A 43 -4.05 -4.70 3.37
CA ILE A 43 -4.61 -3.35 3.19
C ILE A 43 -3.52 -2.30 3.36
N GLU A 44 -3.42 -1.43 2.38
CA GLU A 44 -2.59 -0.24 2.40
C GLU A 44 -3.47 0.98 2.72
N LEU A 45 -3.23 1.60 3.86
CA LEU A 45 -4.00 2.72 4.38
C LEU A 45 -3.23 4.03 4.12
N GLY A 46 -3.70 4.83 3.17
CA GLY A 46 -3.14 6.14 2.89
C GLY A 46 -3.51 7.15 3.98
N ILE A 47 -2.50 7.74 4.63
CA ILE A 47 -2.68 8.90 5.51
C ILE A 47 -2.67 10.15 4.64
N PRO A 48 -3.77 10.92 4.57
CA PRO A 48 -3.85 12.11 3.71
C PRO A 48 -2.77 13.14 4.02
N PHE A 49 -2.18 13.69 2.97
CA PHE A 49 -1.18 14.74 3.04
C PHE A 49 -1.49 15.84 2.02
N SER A 50 -1.21 17.10 2.38
CA SER A 50 -1.54 18.28 1.54
C SER A 50 -0.65 18.42 0.31
N ASP A 51 0.60 17.92 0.40
CA ASP A 51 1.64 18.19 -0.58
C ASP A 51 2.28 16.88 -1.12
N PRO A 52 1.47 15.91 -1.64
CA PRO A 52 1.96 14.61 -2.05
C PRO A 52 2.78 14.73 -3.35
N THR A 53 4.01 14.21 -3.35
CA THR A 53 4.94 14.23 -4.49
C THR A 53 4.89 12.96 -5.35
N ALA A 54 4.42 11.85 -4.80
CA ALA A 54 4.38 10.54 -5.47
C ALA A 54 2.99 10.11 -5.95
N GLU A 55 1.95 10.93 -5.73
CA GLU A 55 0.57 10.59 -6.00
C GLU A 55 0.01 11.34 -7.21
N GLY A 56 -0.81 10.64 -8.00
CA GLY A 56 -1.53 11.24 -9.12
C GLY A 56 -2.86 11.88 -8.69
N PRO A 57 -3.55 12.53 -9.65
CA PRO A 57 -4.71 13.39 -9.37
C PRO A 57 -5.87 12.67 -8.66
N VAL A 58 -6.03 11.38 -8.85
CA VAL A 58 -7.10 10.57 -8.20
C VAL A 58 -6.87 10.51 -6.69
N ILE A 59 -5.67 10.13 -6.27
CA ILE A 59 -5.33 10.00 -4.85
C ILE A 59 -5.18 11.39 -4.21
N GLN A 60 -4.62 12.37 -4.94
CA GLN A 60 -4.60 13.78 -4.49
C GLN A 60 -6.02 14.30 -4.22
N GLY A 61 -6.98 14.00 -5.10
CA GLY A 61 -8.39 14.35 -4.89
C GLY A 61 -8.98 13.72 -3.63
N ALA A 62 -8.68 12.46 -3.37
CA ALA A 62 -9.10 11.76 -2.15
C ALA A 62 -8.47 12.39 -0.88
N ASN A 63 -7.17 12.70 -0.92
CA ASN A 63 -6.49 13.40 0.17
C ASN A 63 -7.16 14.74 0.47
N LEU A 64 -7.48 15.53 -0.56
CA LEU A 64 -8.16 16.82 -0.39
C LEU A 64 -9.56 16.66 0.20
N ARG A 65 -10.35 15.66 -0.20
CA ARG A 65 -11.67 15.40 0.39
C ARG A 65 -11.56 15.04 1.86
N ALA A 66 -10.64 14.12 2.20
CA ALA A 66 -10.41 13.71 3.57
C ALA A 66 -9.91 14.87 4.46
N LEU A 67 -8.95 15.66 3.98
CA LEU A 67 -8.44 16.83 4.72
C LEU A 67 -9.51 17.89 4.95
N ARG A 68 -10.36 18.17 3.95
CA ARG A 68 -11.52 19.07 4.10
C ARG A 68 -12.54 18.54 5.09
N GLY A 69 -12.67 17.22 5.21
CA GLY A 69 -13.46 16.53 6.24
C GLY A 69 -12.86 16.61 7.65
N GLY A 70 -11.68 17.24 7.80
CA GLY A 70 -11.02 17.42 9.08
C GLY A 70 -10.36 16.17 9.63
N ILE A 71 -9.87 15.29 8.73
CA ILE A 71 -9.08 14.13 9.12
C ILE A 71 -7.75 14.56 9.75
N THR A 72 -7.30 13.80 10.75
CA THR A 72 -5.99 13.98 11.39
C THR A 72 -5.34 12.63 11.63
N THR A 73 -4.02 12.59 11.83
CA THR A 73 -3.29 11.37 12.16
C THR A 73 -3.84 10.69 13.42
N ASP A 74 -4.19 11.46 14.46
CA ASP A 74 -4.79 10.92 15.69
C ASP A 74 -6.14 10.24 15.44
N LYS A 75 -6.99 10.83 14.59
CA LYS A 75 -8.27 10.22 14.20
C LYS A 75 -8.05 8.92 13.42
N ILE A 76 -7.03 8.89 12.55
CA ILE A 76 -6.68 7.67 11.80
C ILE A 76 -6.15 6.59 12.74
N PHE A 77 -5.33 6.93 13.72
CA PHE A 77 -4.86 5.97 14.73
C PHE A 77 -6.03 5.38 15.54
N ALA A 78 -6.94 6.23 16.02
CA ALA A 78 -8.13 5.77 16.72
C ALA A 78 -9.00 4.87 15.84
N PHE A 79 -9.20 5.24 14.58
CA PHE A 79 -9.92 4.46 13.58
C PHE A 79 -9.29 3.09 13.35
N VAL A 80 -7.98 3.00 13.13
CA VAL A 80 -7.28 1.73 12.89
C VAL A 80 -7.37 0.82 14.13
N LYS A 81 -7.24 1.38 15.33
CA LYS A 81 -7.41 0.62 16.57
C LYS A 81 -8.76 -0.08 16.65
N GLU A 82 -9.84 0.60 16.26
CA GLU A 82 -11.18 0.00 16.19
C GLU A 82 -11.29 -1.01 15.04
N LEU A 83 -10.76 -0.67 13.85
CA LEU A 83 -10.79 -1.54 12.67
C LEU A 83 -10.08 -2.88 12.91
N ARG A 84 -8.99 -2.86 13.71
CA ARG A 84 -8.21 -4.06 14.05
C ARG A 84 -8.97 -5.08 14.90
N ARG A 85 -10.11 -4.72 15.48
CA ARG A 85 -10.92 -5.67 16.27
C ARG A 85 -11.44 -6.81 15.39
N ASP A 86 -11.77 -6.53 14.14
CA ASP A 86 -12.34 -7.49 13.19
C ASP A 86 -11.49 -7.74 11.95
N VAL A 87 -10.75 -6.76 11.45
CA VAL A 87 -9.85 -6.94 10.32
C VAL A 87 -8.52 -7.57 10.77
N LYS A 88 -8.25 -8.79 10.31
CA LYS A 88 -7.09 -9.61 10.74
C LYS A 88 -5.96 -9.69 9.71
N VAL A 89 -6.21 -9.32 8.46
CA VAL A 89 -5.16 -9.25 7.45
C VAL A 89 -4.11 -8.20 7.80
N PRO A 90 -2.86 -8.32 7.32
CA PRO A 90 -1.86 -7.28 7.55
C PRO A 90 -2.34 -5.92 7.04
N MET A 91 -1.98 -4.87 7.78
CA MET A 91 -2.22 -3.49 7.37
C MET A 91 -0.93 -2.69 7.42
N VAL A 92 -0.69 -1.89 6.40
CA VAL A 92 0.44 -0.98 6.32
C VAL A 92 -0.05 0.45 6.13
N PHE A 93 0.66 1.43 6.67
CA PHE A 93 0.42 2.82 6.32
C PHE A 93 1.26 3.23 5.11
N MET A 94 0.65 4.05 4.24
CA MET A 94 1.37 4.82 3.24
C MET A 94 1.20 6.31 3.56
N THR A 95 2.33 6.99 3.74
CA THR A 95 2.36 8.43 3.99
C THR A 95 3.72 9.00 3.61
N TYR A 96 3.98 10.25 3.93
CA TYR A 96 5.22 10.95 3.60
C TYR A 96 6.13 11.10 4.83
N ALA A 97 7.44 11.11 4.62
CA ALA A 97 8.43 11.21 5.69
C ALA A 97 8.18 12.42 6.58
N ASN A 98 7.78 13.57 5.97
CA ASN A 98 7.45 14.78 6.72
C ASN A 98 6.27 14.60 7.69
N VAL A 99 5.27 13.80 7.37
CA VAL A 99 4.14 13.52 8.27
C VAL A 99 4.62 12.76 9.51
N VAL A 100 5.44 11.73 9.31
CA VAL A 100 6.02 10.92 10.39
C VAL A 100 6.96 11.77 11.26
N PHE A 101 7.83 12.54 10.63
CA PHE A 101 8.79 13.41 11.29
C PHE A 101 8.09 14.49 12.14
N SER A 102 7.09 15.19 11.56
CA SER A 102 6.36 16.26 12.24
C SER A 102 5.52 15.75 13.43
N TYR A 103 5.03 14.49 13.34
CA TYR A 103 4.31 13.85 14.46
C TYR A 103 5.27 13.42 15.59
N GLY A 104 6.53 13.26 15.27
CA GLY A 104 7.58 12.64 16.08
C GLY A 104 7.73 11.16 15.72
N ALA A 105 8.84 10.81 15.04
CA ALA A 105 9.04 9.49 14.44
C ALA A 105 8.84 8.34 15.43
N GLU A 106 9.43 8.42 16.63
CA GLU A 106 9.29 7.40 17.66
C GLU A 106 7.84 7.26 18.14
N LYS A 107 7.14 8.38 18.39
CA LYS A 107 5.74 8.37 18.81
C LYS A 107 4.83 7.80 17.73
N PHE A 108 5.06 8.16 16.45
CA PHE A 108 4.29 7.66 15.32
C PHE A 108 4.46 6.13 15.19
N ILE A 109 5.71 5.65 15.15
CA ILE A 109 6.03 4.24 14.90
C ILE A 109 5.65 3.35 16.08
N SER A 110 5.85 3.82 17.34
CA SER A 110 5.37 3.09 18.52
C SER A 110 3.85 2.97 18.54
N THR A 111 3.13 4.04 18.16
CA THR A 111 1.67 4.00 18.02
C THR A 111 1.25 3.01 16.92
N CYS A 112 1.94 2.97 15.78
CA CYS A 112 1.69 1.97 14.72
C CYS A 112 1.72 0.54 15.28
N ARG A 113 2.75 0.20 16.06
CA ARG A 113 2.82 -1.11 16.74
C ARG A 113 1.61 -1.34 17.65
N ASP A 114 1.27 -0.36 18.48
CA ASP A 114 0.23 -0.51 19.50
C ASP A 114 -1.17 -0.71 18.91
N ILE A 115 -1.43 -0.13 17.74
CA ILE A 115 -2.68 -0.30 17.00
C ILE A 115 -2.64 -1.45 15.98
N GLY A 116 -1.51 -2.15 15.86
CA GLY A 116 -1.37 -3.32 15.00
C GLY A 116 -1.13 -3.01 13.52
N ILE A 117 -0.48 -1.90 13.19
CA ILE A 117 0.07 -1.64 11.85
C ILE A 117 1.35 -2.44 11.68
N ASP A 118 1.46 -3.16 10.58
CA ASP A 118 2.52 -4.11 10.29
C ASP A 118 3.71 -3.50 9.54
N GLY A 119 3.50 -2.38 8.84
CA GLY A 119 4.55 -1.72 8.05
C GLY A 119 4.23 -0.28 7.70
N LEU A 120 5.26 0.40 7.21
CA LEU A 120 5.23 1.80 6.81
C LEU A 120 5.84 1.96 5.42
N ILE A 121 5.14 2.62 4.51
CA ILE A 121 5.59 2.98 3.16
C ILE A 121 5.78 4.48 3.13
N LEU A 122 7.00 4.92 2.81
CA LEU A 122 7.38 6.34 2.67
C LEU A 122 7.92 6.56 1.25
N PRO A 123 7.08 6.96 0.27
CA PRO A 123 7.49 7.02 -1.13
C PRO A 123 8.49 8.13 -1.45
N ASP A 124 8.61 9.12 -0.57
CA ASP A 124 9.56 10.23 -0.66
C ASP A 124 10.87 9.98 0.11
N LEU A 125 11.02 8.84 0.78
CA LEU A 125 12.23 8.48 1.52
C LEU A 125 13.20 7.72 0.60
N PRO A 126 14.36 8.32 0.22
CA PRO A 126 15.37 7.62 -0.53
C PRO A 126 15.99 6.47 0.29
N PHE A 127 16.46 5.42 -0.39
CA PHE A 127 17.11 4.29 0.26
C PHE A 127 18.29 4.72 1.16
N GLU A 128 19.04 5.71 0.74
CA GLU A 128 20.20 6.25 1.43
C GLU A 128 19.84 6.96 2.76
N GLU A 129 18.60 7.43 2.89
CA GLU A 129 18.12 8.14 4.08
C GLU A 129 17.24 7.27 5.00
N LYS A 130 17.09 5.99 4.69
CA LYS A 130 16.26 5.05 5.47
C LYS A 130 16.65 4.96 6.95
N GLU A 131 17.92 5.22 7.28
CA GLU A 131 18.45 5.16 8.66
C GLU A 131 17.77 6.18 9.60
N GLU A 132 17.10 7.20 9.06
CA GLU A 132 16.27 8.12 9.85
C GLU A 132 15.08 7.43 10.52
N PHE A 133 14.54 6.37 9.92
CA PHE A 133 13.35 5.68 10.42
C PHE A 133 13.59 4.19 10.72
N LEU A 134 14.49 3.52 10.00
CA LEU A 134 14.68 2.07 10.06
C LEU A 134 15.02 1.54 11.46
N PRO A 135 15.92 2.17 12.24
CA PRO A 135 16.23 1.69 13.60
C PRO A 135 14.98 1.71 14.50
N THR A 136 14.19 2.78 14.44
CA THR A 136 12.94 2.91 15.20
C THR A 136 11.89 1.90 14.71
N CYS A 137 11.75 1.72 13.41
CA CYS A 137 10.87 0.70 12.85
C CYS A 137 11.21 -0.71 13.36
N ARG A 138 12.49 -1.08 13.35
CA ARG A 138 12.98 -2.36 13.87
C ARG A 138 12.74 -2.52 15.36
N GLN A 139 13.00 -1.48 16.15
CA GLN A 139 12.76 -1.46 17.60
C GLN A 139 11.31 -1.80 17.94
N TYR A 140 10.36 -1.27 17.18
CA TYR A 140 8.93 -1.47 17.41
C TYR A 140 8.32 -2.61 16.58
N GLY A 141 9.09 -3.29 15.71
CA GLY A 141 8.63 -4.40 14.89
C GLY A 141 7.64 -4.00 13.80
N VAL A 142 7.74 -2.76 13.31
CA VAL A 142 7.03 -2.23 12.14
C VAL A 142 7.99 -2.27 10.96
N HIS A 143 7.65 -2.93 9.85
CA HIS A 143 8.54 -2.99 8.70
C HIS A 143 8.56 -1.67 7.92
N LEU A 144 9.75 -1.16 7.61
CA LEU A 144 9.91 -0.08 6.63
C LEU A 144 9.95 -0.71 5.23
N ILE A 145 8.88 -0.57 4.47
CA ILE A 145 8.70 -1.22 3.18
C ILE A 145 9.54 -0.53 2.11
N SER A 146 10.38 -1.31 1.44
CA SER A 146 11.24 -0.79 0.37
C SER A 146 10.48 -0.65 -0.94
N LEU A 147 10.65 0.51 -1.60
CA LEU A 147 10.14 0.75 -2.95
C LEU A 147 11.27 0.56 -3.97
N ILE A 148 10.97 -0.15 -5.05
CA ILE A 148 11.87 -0.31 -6.20
C ILE A 148 11.18 0.27 -7.45
N ALA A 149 11.78 1.30 -8.02
CA ALA A 149 11.38 1.87 -9.31
C ALA A 149 12.28 1.32 -10.43
N PRO A 150 11.88 1.41 -11.71
CA PRO A 150 12.73 1.09 -12.84
C PRO A 150 14.03 1.92 -12.80
N THR A 151 15.16 1.27 -12.51
CA THR A 151 16.48 1.89 -12.33
C THR A 151 17.58 0.86 -12.64
N SER A 152 18.83 1.14 -12.29
CA SER A 152 19.97 0.23 -12.53
C SER A 152 19.86 -1.07 -11.71
N GLU A 153 20.34 -2.18 -12.25
CA GLU A 153 20.37 -3.47 -11.57
C GLU A 153 21.12 -3.42 -10.24
N ASN A 154 22.23 -2.67 -10.18
CA ASN A 154 22.99 -2.49 -8.94
C ASN A 154 22.15 -1.85 -7.85
N ARG A 155 21.36 -0.82 -8.18
CA ARG A 155 20.48 -0.18 -7.21
C ARG A 155 19.35 -1.09 -6.75
N ILE A 156 18.74 -1.83 -7.69
CA ILE A 156 17.70 -2.82 -7.37
C ILE A 156 18.26 -3.88 -6.41
N SER A 157 19.45 -4.43 -6.72
CA SER A 157 20.11 -5.45 -5.89
C SER A 157 20.42 -4.94 -4.49
N MET A 158 20.92 -3.71 -4.36
CA MET A 158 21.23 -3.07 -3.09
C MET A 158 19.98 -2.93 -2.21
N ILE A 159 18.89 -2.42 -2.77
CA ILE A 159 17.62 -2.26 -2.05
C ILE A 159 17.04 -3.62 -1.66
N ALA A 160 17.06 -4.60 -2.58
CA ALA A 160 16.47 -5.91 -2.36
C ALA A 160 17.14 -6.69 -1.22
N ARG A 161 18.48 -6.59 -1.08
CA ARG A 161 19.22 -7.29 -0.02
C ARG A 161 18.86 -6.86 1.39
N GLU A 162 18.41 -5.63 1.56
CA GLU A 162 18.10 -5.07 2.88
C GLU A 162 16.59 -4.92 3.13
N ALA A 163 15.76 -5.37 2.16
CA ALA A 163 14.31 -5.25 2.24
C ALA A 163 13.71 -6.13 3.34
N GLU A 164 12.65 -5.63 3.96
CA GLU A 164 11.88 -6.31 5.00
C GLU A 164 10.38 -6.30 4.65
N GLY A 165 9.62 -7.24 5.20
CA GLY A 165 8.18 -7.35 4.98
C GLY A 165 7.82 -7.78 3.56
N PHE A 166 7.71 -6.85 2.64
CA PHE A 166 7.60 -7.09 1.20
C PHE A 166 8.27 -5.95 0.42
N ILE A 167 8.53 -6.16 -0.87
CA ILE A 167 9.09 -5.14 -1.77
C ILE A 167 7.96 -4.61 -2.65
N TYR A 168 7.76 -3.30 -2.62
CA TYR A 168 6.84 -2.60 -3.50
C TYR A 168 7.55 -2.23 -4.81
N ILE A 169 7.23 -2.91 -5.91
CA ILE A 169 7.77 -2.58 -7.24
C ILE A 169 6.80 -1.62 -7.92
N VAL A 170 7.26 -0.40 -8.23
CA VAL A 170 6.48 0.55 -9.01
C VAL A 170 6.64 0.28 -10.50
N SER A 171 5.54 0.19 -11.24
CA SER A 171 5.55 -0.20 -12.65
C SER A 171 6.11 0.85 -13.61
N SER A 172 6.35 2.07 -13.14
CA SER A 172 6.88 3.16 -13.95
C SER A 172 7.44 4.27 -13.09
N LEU A 173 8.36 5.07 -13.67
CA LEU A 173 8.74 6.35 -13.10
C LEU A 173 7.58 7.35 -13.29
N GLY A 174 7.18 8.02 -12.22
CA GLY A 174 6.11 9.03 -12.20
C GLY A 174 5.10 8.80 -11.07
N VAL A 175 3.94 9.44 -11.19
CA VAL A 175 2.91 9.42 -10.15
C VAL A 175 1.88 8.30 -10.36
N THR A 176 1.11 7.97 -9.31
CA THR A 176 0.03 6.98 -9.34
C THR A 176 -1.08 7.36 -10.34
N GLY A 177 -1.80 6.37 -10.85
CA GLY A 177 -2.92 6.56 -11.78
C GLY A 177 -3.28 5.27 -12.49
N THR A 178 -4.46 5.23 -13.14
CA THR A 178 -4.83 4.10 -14.01
C THR A 178 -4.20 4.27 -15.38
N ARG A 179 -3.63 3.20 -15.94
CA ARG A 179 -2.97 3.20 -17.26
C ARG A 179 -3.57 2.15 -18.17
N SER A 180 -3.66 2.44 -19.44
CA SER A 180 -4.09 1.48 -20.47
C SER A 180 -2.98 0.46 -20.80
N GLU A 181 -1.72 0.84 -20.68
CA GLU A 181 -0.57 0.00 -21.01
C GLU A 181 0.60 0.22 -20.04
N ILE A 182 1.23 -0.85 -19.62
CA ILE A 182 2.45 -0.86 -18.80
C ILE A 182 3.58 -1.31 -19.73
N ARG A 183 4.48 -0.40 -20.10
CA ARG A 183 5.57 -0.61 -21.10
C ARG A 183 6.90 -1.01 -20.48
N THR A 184 7.06 -0.89 -19.16
CA THR A 184 8.31 -1.23 -18.46
C THR A 184 8.51 -2.73 -18.45
N ASP A 185 9.72 -3.21 -18.68
CA ASP A 185 10.09 -4.60 -18.46
C ASP A 185 10.23 -4.89 -16.96
N LEU A 186 9.10 -5.23 -16.35
CA LEU A 186 9.04 -5.55 -14.92
C LEU A 186 9.56 -6.96 -14.62
N SER A 187 9.61 -7.84 -15.62
CA SER A 187 10.11 -9.21 -15.44
C SER A 187 11.61 -9.21 -15.13
N SER A 188 12.38 -8.35 -15.79
CA SER A 188 13.80 -8.18 -15.49
C SER A 188 14.05 -7.66 -14.08
N ILE A 189 13.24 -6.68 -13.64
CA ILE A 189 13.32 -6.13 -12.27
C ILE A 189 13.04 -7.20 -11.23
N VAL A 190 11.94 -7.94 -11.40
CA VAL A 190 11.58 -9.05 -10.49
C VAL A 190 12.65 -10.13 -10.47
N LYS A 191 13.25 -10.46 -11.62
CA LYS A 191 14.37 -11.41 -11.68
C LYS A 191 15.54 -10.95 -10.79
N VAL A 192 15.98 -9.71 -10.95
CA VAL A 192 17.06 -9.14 -10.11
C VAL A 192 16.69 -9.15 -8.63
N VAL A 193 15.45 -8.81 -8.28
CA VAL A 193 14.96 -8.88 -6.88
C VAL A 193 15.08 -10.31 -6.35
N ARG A 194 14.59 -11.32 -7.07
CA ARG A 194 14.61 -12.74 -6.64
C ARG A 194 16.01 -13.33 -6.52
N GLU A 195 16.97 -12.82 -7.29
CA GLU A 195 18.39 -13.22 -7.20
C GLU A 195 19.05 -12.69 -5.91
N ASN A 196 18.49 -11.63 -5.30
CA ASN A 196 19.11 -10.95 -4.17
C ASN A 196 18.36 -11.12 -2.83
N THR A 197 17.10 -11.57 -2.85
CA THR A 197 16.31 -11.78 -1.62
C THR A 197 15.21 -12.83 -1.78
N LYS A 198 14.73 -13.34 -0.64
CA LYS A 198 13.51 -14.17 -0.55
C LYS A 198 12.30 -13.39 -0.04
N VAL A 199 12.45 -12.09 0.21
CA VAL A 199 11.35 -11.22 0.58
C VAL A 199 10.38 -11.14 -0.60
N PRO A 200 9.06 -11.37 -0.41
CA PRO A 200 8.10 -11.31 -1.51
C PRO A 200 8.03 -9.92 -2.10
N CYS A 201 7.69 -9.83 -3.40
CA CYS A 201 7.51 -8.57 -4.08
C CYS A 201 6.12 -8.47 -4.72
N ALA A 202 5.51 -7.30 -4.65
CA ALA A 202 4.25 -7.00 -5.30
C ALA A 202 4.38 -5.78 -6.21
N ILE A 203 3.70 -5.82 -7.36
CA ILE A 203 3.76 -4.76 -8.37
C ILE A 203 2.56 -3.85 -8.20
N GLY A 204 2.82 -2.54 -8.15
CA GLY A 204 1.81 -1.49 -8.09
C GLY A 204 1.94 -0.46 -9.20
N PHE A 205 1.02 0.50 -9.22
CA PHE A 205 0.83 1.59 -10.18
C PHE A 205 0.21 1.15 -11.52
N GLY A 206 -0.86 1.82 -11.90
CA GLY A 206 -1.50 1.66 -13.21
C GLY A 206 -2.41 0.45 -13.38
N ILE A 207 -2.47 -0.46 -12.42
CA ILE A 207 -3.33 -1.65 -12.47
C ILE A 207 -4.78 -1.23 -12.19
N SER A 208 -5.68 -1.62 -13.10
CA SER A 208 -7.11 -1.26 -13.01
C SER A 208 -8.06 -2.34 -13.52
N THR A 209 -7.55 -3.37 -14.21
CA THR A 209 -8.37 -4.49 -14.71
C THR A 209 -7.87 -5.84 -14.20
N PRO A 210 -8.75 -6.86 -14.16
CA PRO A 210 -8.37 -8.22 -13.78
C PRO A 210 -7.22 -8.79 -14.61
N GLU A 211 -7.20 -8.53 -15.91
CA GLU A 211 -6.15 -8.98 -16.83
C GLU A 211 -4.79 -8.35 -16.49
N GLN A 212 -4.79 -7.05 -16.16
CA GLN A 212 -3.57 -6.36 -15.72
C GLN A 212 -3.08 -6.92 -14.38
N ALA A 213 -3.99 -7.14 -13.41
CA ALA A 213 -3.65 -7.72 -12.12
C ALA A 213 -3.05 -9.12 -12.28
N LYS A 214 -3.66 -9.98 -13.11
CA LYS A 214 -3.13 -11.29 -13.43
C LYS A 214 -1.72 -11.21 -14.03
N LYS A 215 -1.54 -10.38 -15.06
CA LYS A 215 -0.23 -10.22 -15.72
C LYS A 215 0.87 -9.80 -14.74
N MET A 216 0.55 -8.93 -13.77
CA MET A 216 1.53 -8.49 -12.75
C MET A 216 1.77 -9.59 -11.70
N ALA A 217 0.73 -10.29 -11.26
CA ALA A 217 0.85 -11.38 -10.32
C ALA A 217 1.58 -12.58 -10.90
N ASP A 218 1.45 -12.87 -12.20
CA ASP A 218 2.15 -13.97 -12.86
C ASP A 218 3.69 -13.81 -12.78
N ILE A 219 4.19 -12.58 -12.82
CA ILE A 219 5.64 -12.31 -12.76
C ILE A 219 6.14 -11.98 -11.35
N SER A 220 5.26 -11.65 -10.38
CA SER A 220 5.60 -11.28 -9.00
C SER A 220 4.85 -12.13 -7.98
N ASP A 221 4.85 -11.73 -6.73
CA ASP A 221 4.13 -12.42 -5.65
C ASP A 221 2.79 -11.76 -5.33
N GLY A 222 2.44 -10.65 -6.02
CA GLY A 222 1.15 -9.99 -5.84
C GLY A 222 0.97 -8.72 -6.67
N ALA A 223 -0.25 -8.21 -6.64
CA ALA A 223 -0.63 -6.98 -7.31
C ALA A 223 -1.20 -5.96 -6.31
N ILE A 224 -0.81 -4.68 -6.46
CA ILE A 224 -1.26 -3.57 -5.62
C ILE A 224 -2.14 -2.66 -6.44
N VAL A 225 -3.35 -2.38 -5.94
CA VAL A 225 -4.35 -1.58 -6.64
C VAL A 225 -4.84 -0.45 -5.73
N GLY A 226 -4.66 0.77 -6.20
CA GLY A 226 -5.07 1.99 -5.45
C GLY A 226 -6.06 2.84 -6.24
N SER A 227 -5.59 3.54 -7.25
CA SER A 227 -6.40 4.57 -7.96
C SER A 227 -7.73 4.05 -8.50
N ALA A 228 -7.85 2.78 -8.88
CA ALA A 228 -9.11 2.21 -9.33
C ALA A 228 -10.12 2.08 -8.18
N ILE A 229 -9.68 1.66 -6.99
CA ILE A 229 -10.52 1.57 -5.79
C ILE A 229 -10.94 2.98 -5.35
N VAL A 230 -10.00 3.93 -5.30
CA VAL A 230 -10.28 5.33 -4.93
C VAL A 230 -11.27 5.98 -5.90
N LYS A 231 -11.20 5.69 -7.20
CA LYS A 231 -12.22 6.14 -8.18
C LYS A 231 -13.60 5.58 -7.89
N LEU A 232 -13.72 4.33 -7.47
CA LEU A 232 -15.00 3.77 -7.06
C LEU A 232 -15.54 4.48 -5.81
N MET A 233 -14.68 4.78 -4.85
CA MET A 233 -15.04 5.54 -3.65
C MET A 233 -15.51 6.96 -4.01
N GLU A 234 -14.78 7.66 -4.88
CA GLU A 234 -15.17 8.98 -5.38
C GLU A 234 -16.55 8.95 -6.09
N LYS A 235 -16.76 7.97 -6.96
CA LYS A 235 -17.98 7.85 -7.77
C LYS A 235 -19.22 7.50 -6.95
N HIS A 236 -19.07 6.66 -5.93
CA HIS A 236 -20.21 6.06 -5.21
C HIS A 236 -20.34 6.54 -3.76
N GLY A 237 -19.39 7.33 -3.25
CA GLY A 237 -19.45 7.88 -1.90
C GLY A 237 -19.71 6.82 -0.83
N THR A 238 -20.72 7.02 0.00
CA THR A 238 -21.10 6.07 1.07
C THR A 238 -21.61 4.71 0.57
N ASP A 239 -22.00 4.59 -0.70
CA ASP A 239 -22.42 3.34 -1.34
C ASP A 239 -21.24 2.54 -1.93
N ALA A 240 -20.03 3.07 -1.89
CA ALA A 240 -18.82 2.46 -2.47
C ALA A 240 -18.52 1.03 -1.99
N PRO A 241 -18.81 0.61 -0.74
CA PRO A 241 -18.42 -0.71 -0.24
C PRO A 241 -18.86 -1.88 -1.14
N LYS A 242 -20.08 -1.85 -1.67
CA LYS A 242 -20.59 -2.92 -2.57
C LYS A 242 -19.83 -2.99 -3.90
N TYR A 243 -19.50 -1.84 -4.48
CA TYR A 243 -18.79 -1.76 -5.76
C TYR A 243 -17.31 -2.16 -5.58
N VAL A 244 -16.71 -1.79 -4.45
CA VAL A 244 -15.35 -2.21 -4.11
C VAL A 244 -15.31 -3.72 -3.84
N ALA A 245 -16.31 -4.29 -3.17
CA ALA A 245 -16.43 -5.74 -2.97
C ALA A 245 -16.40 -6.51 -4.29
N GLU A 246 -17.29 -6.14 -5.24
CA GLU A 246 -17.38 -6.76 -6.57
C GLU A 246 -16.05 -6.61 -7.34
N TYR A 247 -15.46 -5.42 -7.30
CA TYR A 247 -14.21 -5.13 -7.97
C TYR A 247 -13.05 -5.96 -7.39
N VAL A 248 -12.86 -5.94 -6.06
CA VAL A 248 -11.79 -6.71 -5.39
C VAL A 248 -11.95 -8.20 -5.65
N LYS A 249 -13.18 -8.72 -5.60
CA LYS A 249 -13.46 -10.12 -5.95
C LYS A 249 -13.00 -10.44 -7.36
N SER A 250 -13.37 -9.64 -8.36
CA SER A 250 -12.98 -9.86 -9.76
C SER A 250 -11.46 -9.85 -9.96
N MET A 251 -10.77 -8.93 -9.28
CA MET A 251 -9.31 -8.81 -9.32
C MET A 251 -8.63 -10.01 -8.65
N LYS A 252 -9.13 -10.41 -7.47
CA LYS A 252 -8.59 -11.55 -6.73
C LYS A 252 -8.80 -12.87 -7.46
N ASP A 253 -9.98 -13.09 -8.04
CA ASP A 253 -10.28 -14.30 -8.81
C ASP A 253 -9.32 -14.42 -10.02
N ALA A 254 -8.99 -13.31 -10.68
CA ALA A 254 -8.06 -13.30 -11.82
C ALA A 254 -6.62 -13.64 -11.43
N ILE A 255 -6.15 -13.25 -10.25
CA ILE A 255 -4.77 -13.55 -9.83
C ILE A 255 -4.62 -14.92 -9.17
N ARG A 256 -5.72 -15.60 -8.83
CA ARG A 256 -5.73 -16.99 -8.33
C ARG A 256 -5.68 -18.02 -9.45
N SER A 257 -6.12 -17.63 -10.64
CA SER A 257 -6.17 -18.49 -11.84
C SER A 257 -4.82 -18.50 -12.59
#